data_bc048be32c3f8b6f82eaf95bfa92b14e
#
_entry.id   bc048be32c3f8b6f82eaf95bfa92b14e
#
_cell.length_a   1.000
_cell.length_b   1.000
_cell.length_c   1.000
_cell.angle_alpha   90.00
_cell.angle_beta   90.00
_cell.angle_gamma   90.00
#
_symmetry.space_group_name_H-M   'P 1'
#
loop_
_entity.id
_entity.type
_entity.pdbx_description
1 polymer ?
#
loop_
_entity_poly.entity_id
_entity_poly.type
_entity_poly.pdbx_seq_one_letter_code
_entity_poly.pdbx_strand_id
1 'polypeptide(L)' 'MHVSIRIKGHLDLSWQQGLEGLQIVHEEHGTSLLTGVLKDQAALFGVLKMIDHLSLTLLWLERNDEDGRTQGDTSV' A
#
# COMPACT_ATOMS: atom_id res chain seq x y z
N MET A 1 -7.83 6.71 -5.16
CA MET A 1 -6.64 6.01 -5.70
C MET A 1 -6.54 4.64 -5.06
N HIS A 2 -6.57 3.63 -5.87
CA HIS A 2 -6.45 2.25 -5.38
C HIS A 2 -4.97 1.87 -5.34
N VAL A 3 -4.53 1.26 -4.24
CA VAL A 3 -3.14 0.83 -4.13
C VAL A 3 -3.07 -0.59 -3.64
N SER A 4 -1.99 -1.25 -4.02
CA SER A 4 -1.65 -2.58 -3.52
C SER A 4 -0.16 -2.55 -3.21
N ILE A 5 0.19 -2.91 -1.99
CA ILE A 5 1.57 -2.84 -1.53
C ILE A 5 1.92 -4.18 -0.91
N ARG A 6 2.98 -4.80 -1.40
CA ARG A 6 3.44 -6.06 -0.81
C ARG A 6 4.70 -5.82 -0.03
N ILE A 7 4.72 -6.28 1.20
CA ILE A 7 5.87 -6.16 2.07
C ILE A 7 6.30 -7.53 2.55
N LYS A 8 7.57 -7.64 2.93
CA LYS A 8 8.08 -8.88 3.47
C LYS A 8 7.69 -8.97 4.94
N GLY A 9 7.27 -10.15 5.36
CA GLY A 9 6.86 -10.36 6.74
C GLY A 9 5.35 -10.25 6.89
N HIS A 10 4.86 -10.66 8.05
CA HIS A 10 3.44 -10.56 8.34
C HIS A 10 3.23 -9.39 9.29
N LEU A 11 2.64 -8.32 8.77
CA LEU A 11 2.35 -7.15 9.56
C LEU A 11 1.21 -7.48 10.53
N ASP A 12 1.39 -7.09 11.79
CA ASP A 12 0.38 -7.31 12.80
C ASP A 12 -0.91 -6.60 12.40
N LEU A 13 -2.02 -7.31 12.49
CA LEU A 13 -3.31 -6.73 12.09
C LEU A 13 -3.71 -5.54 12.95
N SER A 14 -3.12 -5.37 14.11
CA SER A 14 -3.41 -4.22 14.94
C SER A 14 -2.99 -2.90 14.27
N TRP A 15 -2.15 -2.96 13.24
CA TRP A 15 -1.75 -1.77 12.50
C TRP A 15 -2.77 -1.34 11.47
N GLN A 16 -3.81 -2.14 11.24
CA GLN A 16 -4.74 -1.87 10.15
C GLN A 16 -5.40 -0.50 10.25
N GLN A 17 -5.68 -0.06 11.45
CA GLN A 17 -6.33 1.25 11.61
C GLN A 17 -5.42 2.40 11.23
N GLY A 18 -4.12 2.21 11.37
CA GLY A 18 -3.16 3.25 11.03
C GLY A 18 -2.77 3.29 9.56
N LEU A 19 -3.39 2.46 8.74
CA LEU A 19 -3.02 2.36 7.33
C LEU A 19 -3.97 3.08 6.41
N GLU A 20 -4.64 4.12 6.90
CA GLU A 20 -5.46 5.00 6.08
C GLU A 20 -6.56 4.27 5.32
N GLY A 21 -7.06 3.19 5.88
CA GLY A 21 -8.13 2.45 5.24
C GLY A 21 -7.69 1.25 4.43
N LEU A 22 -6.41 1.00 4.36
CA LEU A 22 -5.95 -0.22 3.67
C LEU A 22 -6.20 -1.44 4.53
N GLN A 23 -6.43 -2.55 3.89
CA GLN A 23 -6.59 -3.83 4.56
C GLN A 23 -5.29 -4.61 4.50
N ILE A 24 -5.03 -5.39 5.53
CA ILE A 24 -3.85 -6.22 5.62
C ILE A 24 -4.26 -7.65 5.32
N VAL A 25 -3.64 -8.27 4.32
CA VAL A 25 -3.87 -9.66 3.99
C VAL A 25 -2.54 -10.38 4.14
N HIS A 26 -2.51 -11.37 5.05
CA HIS A 26 -1.30 -12.18 5.20
C HIS A 26 -1.27 -13.20 4.08
N GLU A 27 -0.17 -13.23 3.37
CA GLU A 27 -0.01 -14.13 2.25
C GLU A 27 0.88 -15.29 2.64
N GLU A 28 0.85 -16.34 1.84
CA GLU A 28 1.78 -17.43 2.01
C GLU A 28 3.17 -16.92 1.71
N HIS A 29 4.17 -17.63 2.10
CA HIS A 29 5.57 -17.29 1.86
C HIS A 29 6.06 -16.10 2.67
N GLY A 30 5.33 -15.74 3.72
CA GLY A 30 5.83 -14.75 4.66
C GLY A 30 5.73 -13.31 4.19
N THR A 31 4.75 -13.00 3.35
CA THR A 31 4.53 -11.63 2.92
C THR A 31 3.16 -11.14 3.36
N SER A 32 2.97 -9.83 3.33
CA SER A 32 1.68 -9.21 3.60
C SER A 32 1.32 -8.31 2.44
N LEU A 33 0.05 -8.30 2.08
CA LEU A 33 -0.46 -7.40 1.05
C LEU A 33 -1.34 -6.35 1.71
N LEU A 34 -1.01 -5.09 1.47
CA LEU A 34 -1.80 -3.98 1.95
C LEU A 34 -2.55 -3.43 0.74
N THR A 35 -3.87 -3.45 0.80
CA THR A 35 -4.65 -3.08 -0.38
C THR A 35 -5.89 -2.29 0.02
N GLY A 36 -6.31 -1.40 -0.85
CA GLY A 36 -7.48 -0.60 -0.61
C GLY A 36 -7.44 0.71 -1.37
N VAL A 37 -8.31 1.62 -0.98
CA VAL A 37 -8.44 2.91 -1.63
C VAL A 37 -7.93 3.99 -0.69
N LEU A 38 -7.00 4.80 -1.18
CA LEU A 38 -6.51 5.96 -0.44
C LEU A 38 -7.08 7.21 -1.05
N LYS A 39 -7.33 8.20 -0.21
CA LYS A 39 -8.00 9.40 -0.69
C LYS A 39 -7.10 10.30 -1.53
N ASP A 40 -5.79 10.25 -1.28
CA ASP A 40 -4.87 11.09 -2.04
C ASP A 40 -3.45 10.55 -1.91
N GLN A 41 -2.55 11.23 -2.59
CA GLN A 41 -1.16 10.82 -2.62
C GLN A 41 -0.48 11.01 -1.27
N ALA A 42 -0.92 12.00 -0.51
CA ALA A 42 -0.34 12.22 0.82
C ALA A 42 -0.61 11.03 1.72
N ALA A 43 -1.80 10.41 1.59
CA ALA A 43 -2.11 9.22 2.37
C ALA A 43 -1.18 8.07 1.99
N LEU A 44 -0.86 7.94 0.70
CA LEU A 44 0.08 6.92 0.27
C LEU A 44 1.46 7.14 0.87
N PHE A 45 1.93 8.38 0.86
CA PHE A 45 3.22 8.67 1.47
C PHE A 45 3.22 8.37 2.96
N GLY A 46 2.09 8.61 3.63
CA GLY A 46 1.99 8.26 5.05
C GLY A 46 2.14 6.78 5.29
N VAL A 47 1.54 5.96 4.42
CA VAL A 47 1.67 4.51 4.53
C VAL A 47 3.12 4.09 4.28
N LEU A 48 3.74 4.63 3.25
CA LEU A 48 5.12 4.27 2.93
C LEU A 48 6.07 4.69 4.06
N LYS A 49 5.81 5.84 4.66
CA LYS A 49 6.62 6.29 5.78
C LYS A 49 6.49 5.35 6.97
N MET A 50 5.28 4.85 7.23
CA MET A 50 5.09 3.91 8.30
C MET A 50 5.82 2.60 8.03
N ILE A 51 5.76 2.12 6.80
CA ILE A 51 6.47 0.91 6.41
C ILE A 51 7.97 1.09 6.69
N ASP A 52 8.52 2.24 6.33
CA ASP A 52 9.92 2.52 6.57
C ASP A 52 10.21 2.61 8.06
N HIS A 53 9.33 3.28 8.80
CA HIS A 53 9.52 3.46 10.24
C HIS A 53 9.52 2.12 10.98
N LEU A 54 8.74 1.17 10.51
CA LEU A 54 8.67 -0.15 11.12
C LEU A 54 9.76 -1.07 10.59
N SER A 55 10.64 -0.56 9.76
CA SER A 55 11.75 -1.33 9.19
C SER A 55 11.27 -2.53 8.37
N LEU A 56 10.13 -2.37 7.72
CA LEU A 56 9.62 -3.42 6.86
C LEU A 56 10.21 -3.27 5.47
N THR A 57 10.31 -4.37 4.75
CA THR A 57 10.87 -4.36 3.41
C THR A 57 9.76 -4.27 2.39
N LEU A 58 9.78 -3.20 1.61
CA LEU A 58 8.82 -3.02 0.52
C LEU A 58 9.27 -3.88 -0.66
N LEU A 59 8.40 -4.78 -1.10
CA LEU A 59 8.70 -5.65 -2.21
C LEU A 59 8.06 -5.18 -3.51
N TRP A 60 6.89 -4.54 -3.42
CA TRP A 60 6.14 -4.24 -4.62
C TRP A 60 5.07 -3.21 -4.28
N LEU A 61 4.83 -2.31 -5.22
CA LEU A 61 3.81 -1.28 -5.06
C LEU A 61 3.13 -1.07 -6.39
N GLU A 62 1.80 -1.10 -6.38
CA GLU A 62 1.03 -0.78 -7.56
C GLU A 62 -0.01 0.26 -7.21
N ARG A 63 -0.14 1.26 -8.05
CA ARG A 63 -1.14 2.29 -7.90
C ARG A 63 -2.03 2.26 -9.12
N ASN A 64 -3.33 2.30 -8.90
CA ASN A 64 -4.29 2.20 -9.97
C ASN A 64 -5.35 3.27 -9.78
N ASP A 65 -5.47 4.18 -10.74
CA ASP A 65 -6.49 5.20 -10.67
C ASP A 65 -7.71 4.72 -11.41
N GLU A 66 -8.78 4.56 -10.66
CA GLU A 66 -9.96 3.95 -11.21
C GLU A 66 -10.76 4.84 -12.12
N ASP A 67 -10.47 6.11 -12.17
CA ASP A 67 -11.28 6.99 -12.99
C ASP A 67 -10.97 6.83 -14.47
N GLY A 68 -10.10 5.92 -14.81
CA GLY A 68 -9.88 5.56 -16.20
C GLY A 68 -8.99 6.48 -16.99
N ARG A 69 -8.49 7.51 -16.39
CA ARG A 69 -7.68 8.35 -17.15
C ARG A 69 -6.39 7.85 -17.22
N THR A 70 -5.91 7.74 -17.94
CA THR A 70 -4.74 7.18 -17.92
C THR A 70 -3.61 7.92 -18.08
N GLN A 71 -3.49 8.24 -17.95
CA GLN A 71 -2.83 8.69 -18.02
C GLN A 71 -1.82 8.66 -17.98
N GLY A 72 -1.49 8.53 -18.35
CA GLY A 72 -0.77 8.46 -18.27
C GLY A 72 0.01 8.60 -18.47
N ASP A 73 0.13 8.79 -18.75
CA ASP A 73 0.77 8.92 -18.95
C ASP A 73 1.58 9.27 -18.75
N THR A 74 1.75 9.40 -18.68
CA THR A 74 2.40 9.75 -18.55
C THR A 74 3.23 9.78 -18.38
N SER A 75 3.44 9.58 -18.52
CA SER A 75 4.14 9.61 -18.29
C SER A 75 4.93 9.88 -18.18
N VAL A 76 5.16 10.08 -18.22
CA VAL A 76 5.87 10.45 -18.10
C VAL A 76 6.48 10.53 -17.94
#